data_644c999a416cf0d78bba8d2070203c1e
#
_entry.id   644c999a416cf0d78bba8d2070203c1e
#
_cell.length_a   1.000
_cell.length_b   1.000
_cell.length_c   1.000
_cell.angle_alpha   90.00
_cell.angle_beta   90.00
_cell.angle_gamma   90.00
#
_symmetry.space_group_name_H-M   'P 1'
#
loop_
_entity.id
_entity.type
_entity.pdbx_description
1 polymer ?
#
loop_
_entity_poly.entity_id
_entity_poly.type
_entity_poly.pdbx_seq_one_letter_code
_entity_poly.pdbx_strand_id
1 'polypeptide(L)'
;PIPIPHGDELLVRIGACGVCGSDMPRIYVNGTSKQKYPLTLGHEFSGTVVAVGETADPAYIGKRGTFFPLIPCRKCDSCLSGNYAMCEDYDYLGSRRDGGFAEYCLIPSAWHMVCSQNPDTSFEELAMVEPACVAQHAMLRRSGMYAGANVLIFGAGPIGIMAARWAKLAGAGHILMVDVLDEKVAFAEKHGFSAVNSTSCDLEQAVRAAFGGKLADIAFEGTGFGSALNNSIDCVKAFGTIVMVGNPAGDTTINKGQHSKILRKELTLNGIWNSHFSNSPINEWRYTVDMMDKGLFHCEDLISQRTDLDGLPGLIDDVKNHRVNSCKIMFVGDKE
;
A
#
# COMPACT_ATOMS: atom_id res chain seq x y z
N PRO A 1 -2.95 23.58 -18.59
CA PRO A 1 -1.65 23.78 -19.23
C PRO A 1 -0.65 22.75 -18.72
N ILE A 2 0.22 22.28 -19.62
CA ILE A 2 1.30 21.34 -19.23
C ILE A 2 2.31 22.11 -18.37
N PRO A 3 2.70 21.60 -17.19
CA PRO A 3 3.71 22.24 -16.34
C PRO A 3 5.08 22.27 -17.02
N ILE A 4 5.90 23.25 -16.66
CA ILE A 4 7.29 23.36 -17.14
C ILE A 4 8.20 22.98 -15.98
N PRO A 5 9.08 21.96 -16.12
CA PRO A 5 10.02 21.58 -15.06
C PRO A 5 11.15 22.60 -14.94
N HIS A 6 11.56 22.91 -13.70
CA HIS A 6 12.68 23.80 -13.37
C HIS A 6 13.65 23.13 -12.42
N GLY A 7 14.91 23.55 -12.46
CA GLY A 7 15.95 23.02 -11.57
C GLY A 7 16.09 21.50 -11.73
N ASP A 8 15.91 20.76 -10.64
CA ASP A 8 16.04 19.29 -10.61
C ASP A 8 14.73 18.55 -10.94
N GLU A 9 13.66 19.26 -11.28
CA GLU A 9 12.35 18.66 -11.50
C GLU A 9 12.32 17.78 -12.76
N LEU A 10 11.49 16.74 -12.71
CA LEU A 10 11.13 15.91 -13.85
C LEU A 10 9.66 16.16 -14.21
N LEU A 11 9.35 16.33 -15.48
CA LEU A 11 7.98 16.28 -16.00
C LEU A 11 7.68 14.84 -16.43
N VAL A 12 6.67 14.25 -15.81
CA VAL A 12 6.24 12.88 -16.08
C VAL A 12 4.89 12.90 -16.78
N ARG A 13 4.80 12.25 -17.95
CA ARG A 13 3.52 11.87 -18.54
C ARG A 13 3.02 10.63 -17.79
N ILE A 14 1.84 10.75 -17.18
CA ILE A 14 1.25 9.67 -16.38
C ILE A 14 0.75 8.56 -17.28
N GLY A 15 1.19 7.34 -17.02
CA GLY A 15 0.70 6.14 -17.69
C GLY A 15 -0.42 5.45 -16.92
N ALA A 16 -0.34 5.46 -15.59
CA ALA A 16 -1.41 4.95 -14.72
C ALA A 16 -1.34 5.57 -13.32
N CYS A 17 -2.49 5.67 -12.65
CA CYS A 17 -2.57 6.11 -11.26
C CYS A 17 -3.71 5.40 -10.52
N GLY A 18 -3.37 4.73 -9.41
CA GLY A 18 -4.32 4.02 -8.55
C GLY A 18 -5.08 4.94 -7.60
N VAL A 19 -6.34 4.62 -7.36
CA VAL A 19 -7.14 5.26 -6.30
C VAL A 19 -6.88 4.55 -4.98
N CYS A 20 -6.42 5.30 -3.99
CA CYS A 20 -6.22 4.83 -2.63
C CYS A 20 -7.48 5.02 -1.77
N GLY A 21 -7.72 4.13 -0.81
CA GLY A 21 -8.78 4.32 0.19
C GLY A 21 -8.66 5.63 0.96
N SER A 22 -7.43 6.17 1.10
CA SER A 22 -7.19 7.47 1.75
C SER A 22 -7.64 8.68 0.92
N ASP A 23 -7.92 8.53 -0.38
CA ASP A 23 -8.44 9.62 -1.21
C ASP A 23 -9.93 9.87 -0.91
N MET A 24 -10.69 8.84 -0.53
CA MET A 24 -12.11 8.97 -0.21
C MET A 24 -12.41 10.02 0.88
N PRO A 25 -11.80 9.94 2.08
CA PRO A 25 -12.04 10.98 3.09
C PRO A 25 -11.50 12.37 2.67
N ARG A 26 -10.46 12.45 1.84
CA ARG A 26 -9.99 13.74 1.30
C ARG A 26 -11.00 14.38 0.38
N ILE A 27 -11.65 13.59 -0.47
CA ILE A 27 -12.65 14.09 -1.43
C ILE A 27 -13.94 14.48 -0.71
N TYR A 28 -14.43 13.66 0.22
CA TYR A 28 -15.81 13.74 0.69
C TYR A 28 -15.97 14.25 2.12
N VAL A 29 -14.92 14.25 2.95
CA VAL A 29 -15.06 14.51 4.39
C VAL A 29 -14.10 15.58 4.90
N ASN A 30 -12.80 15.33 4.80
CA ASN A 30 -11.78 16.10 5.49
C ASN A 30 -11.14 17.21 4.63
N GLY A 31 -11.31 17.14 3.30
CA GLY A 31 -10.54 17.96 2.40
C GLY A 31 -9.04 17.62 2.42
N THR A 32 -8.22 18.46 1.84
CA THR A 32 -6.76 18.29 1.80
C THR A 32 -6.12 18.72 3.11
N SER A 33 -5.02 18.06 3.49
CA SER A 33 -4.35 18.27 4.79
C SER A 33 -3.89 19.71 5.07
N LYS A 34 -3.65 20.52 4.03
CA LYS A 34 -3.25 21.93 4.13
C LYS A 34 -4.35 22.88 3.60
N GLN A 35 -5.57 22.39 3.40
CA GLN A 35 -6.69 23.12 2.78
C GLN A 35 -6.28 23.85 1.47
N LYS A 36 -5.35 23.24 0.73
CA LYS A 36 -4.86 23.76 -0.54
C LYS A 36 -5.83 23.35 -1.66
N TYR A 37 -6.37 24.32 -2.35
CA TYR A 37 -7.28 24.13 -3.49
C TYR A 37 -6.96 25.14 -4.61
N PRO A 38 -7.05 24.75 -5.89
CA PRO A 38 -7.25 23.38 -6.34
C PRO A 38 -6.08 22.47 -6.02
N LEU A 39 -6.29 21.16 -5.90
CA LEU A 39 -5.26 20.14 -5.72
C LEU A 39 -5.60 18.91 -6.53
N THR A 40 -4.67 18.45 -7.35
CA THR A 40 -4.77 17.19 -8.07
C THR A 40 -4.36 16.05 -7.14
N LEU A 41 -5.26 15.10 -6.90
CA LEU A 41 -4.99 13.92 -6.06
C LEU A 41 -4.23 12.83 -6.85
N GLY A 42 -4.07 11.64 -6.26
CA GLY A 42 -3.41 10.48 -6.85
C GLY A 42 -1.93 10.39 -6.48
N HIS A 43 -1.59 9.43 -5.61
CA HIS A 43 -0.24 9.25 -5.10
C HIS A 43 0.35 7.86 -5.42
N GLU A 44 -0.44 6.99 -6.04
CA GLU A 44 -0.03 5.66 -6.50
C GLU A 44 0.11 5.72 -8.04
N PHE A 45 1.23 6.23 -8.57
CA PHE A 45 1.31 6.49 -10.01
C PHE A 45 2.64 6.06 -10.64
N SER A 46 2.56 5.88 -11.95
CA SER A 46 3.67 5.53 -12.83
C SER A 46 3.59 6.31 -14.14
N GLY A 47 4.68 6.39 -14.85
CA GLY A 47 4.70 7.10 -16.13
C GLY A 47 6.08 7.16 -16.77
N THR A 48 6.18 8.00 -17.82
CA THR A 48 7.41 8.24 -18.57
C THR A 48 7.87 9.68 -18.36
N VAL A 49 9.15 9.87 -18.06
CA VAL A 49 9.76 11.22 -18.03
C VAL A 49 9.81 11.78 -19.44
N VAL A 50 9.18 12.93 -19.67
CA VAL A 50 9.11 13.57 -20.99
C VAL A 50 9.93 14.85 -21.11
N ALA A 51 10.24 15.50 -19.97
CA ALA A 51 11.13 16.64 -19.89
C ALA A 51 11.79 16.72 -18.51
N VAL A 52 12.89 17.44 -18.41
CA VAL A 52 13.62 17.68 -17.17
C VAL A 52 13.97 19.16 -17.04
N GLY A 53 14.12 19.64 -15.79
CA GLY A 53 14.60 20.99 -15.51
C GLY A 53 16.09 21.17 -15.82
N GLU A 54 16.57 22.39 -15.70
CA GLU A 54 17.88 22.81 -16.22
C GLU A 54 19.06 22.16 -15.52
N THR A 55 18.89 21.71 -14.28
CA THR A 55 19.95 21.05 -13.47
C THR A 55 19.76 19.53 -13.35
N ALA A 56 18.64 19.00 -13.80
CA ALA A 56 18.37 17.57 -13.79
C ALA A 56 19.11 16.85 -14.93
N ASP A 57 19.49 15.58 -14.71
CA ASP A 57 20.17 14.78 -15.72
C ASP A 57 19.22 14.43 -16.88
N PRO A 58 19.54 14.87 -18.13
CA PRO A 58 18.71 14.59 -19.30
C PRO A 58 18.60 13.09 -19.65
N ALA A 59 19.47 12.24 -19.10
CA ALA A 59 19.39 10.78 -19.27
C ALA A 59 18.11 10.16 -18.68
N TYR A 60 17.34 10.91 -17.88
CA TYR A 60 16.04 10.47 -17.40
C TYR A 60 14.93 10.57 -18.46
N ILE A 61 15.08 11.41 -19.49
CA ILE A 61 14.07 11.53 -20.57
C ILE A 61 13.88 10.17 -21.25
N GLY A 62 12.62 9.76 -21.37
CA GLY A 62 12.22 8.44 -21.89
C GLY A 62 12.25 7.31 -20.88
N LYS A 63 12.77 7.53 -19.65
CA LYS A 63 12.72 6.49 -18.60
C LYS A 63 11.31 6.30 -18.10
N ARG A 64 10.95 5.02 -17.91
CA ARG A 64 9.67 4.56 -17.35
C ARG A 64 9.88 4.15 -15.90
N GLY A 65 8.88 4.40 -15.05
CA GLY A 65 8.98 3.99 -13.65
C GLY A 65 7.82 4.46 -12.79
N THR A 66 8.02 4.29 -11.50
CA THR A 66 7.14 4.74 -10.42
C THR A 66 7.85 5.80 -9.57
N PHE A 67 7.08 6.51 -8.74
CA PHE A 67 7.61 7.69 -8.05
C PHE A 67 7.21 7.67 -6.57
N PHE A 68 8.22 7.74 -5.70
CA PHE A 68 8.00 7.86 -4.26
C PHE A 68 7.33 9.20 -3.95
N PRO A 69 6.08 9.21 -3.45
CA PRO A 69 5.29 10.45 -3.39
C PRO A 69 5.67 11.36 -2.22
N LEU A 70 6.31 10.85 -1.17
CA LEU A 70 6.70 11.64 0.00
C LEU A 70 7.91 12.52 -0.33
N ILE A 71 7.79 13.81 -0.01
CA ILE A 71 8.85 14.82 -0.18
C ILE A 71 9.35 15.21 1.21
N PRO A 72 10.49 14.66 1.66
CA PRO A 72 10.99 14.90 3.02
C PRO A 72 11.63 16.29 3.16
N CYS A 73 11.57 16.86 4.36
CA CYS A 73 12.23 18.15 4.65
C CYS A 73 13.76 18.09 4.65
N ARG A 74 14.35 16.88 4.74
CA ARG A 74 15.79 16.56 4.73
C ARG A 74 16.63 17.17 5.87
N LYS A 75 16.00 17.81 6.87
CA LYS A 75 16.69 18.50 7.96
C LYS A 75 16.29 18.08 9.38
N CYS A 76 15.15 17.40 9.57
CA CYS A 76 14.75 16.85 10.86
C CYS A 76 15.50 15.58 11.20
N ASP A 77 15.50 15.15 12.45
CA ASP A 77 16.25 13.98 12.95
C ASP A 77 15.86 12.69 12.21
N SER A 78 14.57 12.51 11.91
CA SER A 78 14.10 11.39 11.11
C SER A 78 14.70 11.38 9.70
N CYS A 79 14.77 12.54 9.03
CA CYS A 79 15.38 12.64 7.72
C CYS A 79 16.91 12.41 7.76
N LEU A 80 17.60 12.97 8.76
CA LEU A 80 19.06 12.82 8.92
C LEU A 80 19.43 11.35 9.20
N SER A 81 18.55 10.59 9.84
CA SER A 81 18.72 9.14 10.05
C SER A 81 18.19 8.27 8.92
N GLY A 82 17.72 8.85 7.79
CA GLY A 82 17.23 8.12 6.63
C GLY A 82 15.79 7.56 6.76
N ASN A 83 15.07 7.93 7.81
CA ASN A 83 13.69 7.50 8.06
C ASN A 83 12.70 8.52 7.51
N TYR A 84 12.68 8.71 6.19
CA TYR A 84 11.91 9.76 5.53
C TYR A 84 10.40 9.67 5.76
N ALA A 85 9.84 8.47 5.91
CA ALA A 85 8.43 8.27 6.24
C ALA A 85 8.01 8.92 7.57
N MET A 86 8.99 9.12 8.50
CA MET A 86 8.79 9.76 9.81
C MET A 86 9.16 11.25 9.81
N CYS A 87 9.28 11.88 8.63
CA CYS A 87 9.61 13.29 8.52
C CYS A 87 8.53 14.14 9.19
N GLU A 88 8.96 15.09 10.04
CA GLU A 88 8.06 15.97 10.80
C GLU A 88 7.36 17.02 9.92
N ASP A 89 8.02 17.43 8.82
CA ASP A 89 7.52 18.45 7.90
C ASP A 89 7.70 17.96 6.45
N TYR A 90 6.92 16.95 6.07
CA TYR A 90 6.93 16.41 4.71
C TYR A 90 5.84 17.05 3.84
N ASP A 91 6.11 17.11 2.55
CA ASP A 91 5.11 17.27 1.51
C ASP A 91 4.80 15.90 0.86
N TYR A 92 3.74 15.82 0.07
CA TYR A 92 3.31 14.55 -0.49
C TYR A 92 2.57 14.76 -1.82
N LEU A 93 3.06 14.18 -2.90
CA LEU A 93 2.40 14.21 -4.19
C LEU A 93 1.03 13.52 -4.10
N GLY A 94 0.00 14.14 -4.66
CA GLY A 94 -1.37 13.64 -4.66
C GLY A 94 -2.13 13.82 -3.34
N SER A 95 -1.57 14.54 -2.34
CA SER A 95 -2.32 14.87 -1.12
C SER A 95 -1.99 16.22 -0.50
N ARG A 96 -0.82 16.77 -0.79
CA ARG A 96 -0.34 18.09 -0.34
C ARG A 96 0.24 18.90 -1.49
N ARG A 97 0.70 18.23 -2.54
CA ARG A 97 1.06 18.74 -3.85
C ARG A 97 0.30 17.99 -4.92
N ASP A 98 0.24 18.55 -6.13
CA ASP A 98 -0.41 17.90 -7.26
C ASP A 98 0.21 16.54 -7.54
N GLY A 99 -0.63 15.57 -7.87
CA GLY A 99 -0.29 14.17 -8.06
C GLY A 99 -0.70 13.63 -9.42
N GLY A 100 -0.94 12.31 -9.48
CA GLY A 100 -1.04 11.54 -10.70
C GLY A 100 -2.44 11.44 -11.33
N PHE A 101 -3.50 12.03 -10.76
CA PHE A 101 -4.79 12.10 -11.47
C PHE A 101 -4.80 13.27 -12.48
N ALA A 102 -3.85 13.21 -13.40
CA ALA A 102 -3.61 14.19 -14.44
C ALA A 102 -2.87 13.52 -15.61
N GLU A 103 -2.82 14.17 -16.76
CA GLU A 103 -1.99 13.73 -17.89
C GLU A 103 -0.48 13.85 -17.57
N TYR A 104 -0.12 14.87 -16.80
CA TYR A 104 1.27 15.18 -16.43
C TYR A 104 1.39 15.54 -14.95
N CYS A 105 2.53 15.16 -14.36
CA CYS A 105 2.88 15.50 -12.99
C CYS A 105 4.34 15.98 -12.91
N LEU A 106 4.59 17.02 -12.09
CA LEU A 106 5.95 17.45 -11.76
C LEU A 106 6.46 16.66 -10.55
N ILE A 107 7.61 16.03 -10.73
CA ILE A 107 8.34 15.30 -9.68
C ILE A 107 9.50 16.16 -9.22
N PRO A 108 9.69 16.39 -7.92
CA PRO A 108 10.68 17.35 -7.40
C PRO A 108 12.13 17.07 -7.81
N SER A 109 12.48 15.80 -8.03
CA SER A 109 13.81 15.41 -8.53
C SER A 109 13.85 13.92 -8.88
N ALA A 110 14.85 13.51 -9.62
CA ALA A 110 15.11 12.11 -9.96
C ALA A 110 15.30 11.20 -8.74
N TRP A 111 15.58 11.75 -7.55
CA TRP A 111 15.66 10.98 -6.31
C TRP A 111 14.36 10.22 -6.00
N HIS A 112 13.21 10.78 -6.38
CA HIS A 112 11.90 10.16 -6.15
C HIS A 112 11.61 9.01 -7.12
N MET A 113 12.35 8.88 -8.23
CA MET A 113 12.05 7.93 -9.29
C MET A 113 12.69 6.57 -9.03
N VAL A 114 11.91 5.52 -9.26
CA VAL A 114 12.41 4.15 -9.41
C VAL A 114 12.10 3.68 -10.82
N CYS A 115 13.17 3.56 -11.63
CA CYS A 115 13.05 3.12 -13.01
C CYS A 115 12.79 1.62 -13.10
N SER A 116 11.83 1.22 -13.93
CA SER A 116 11.71 -0.14 -14.43
C SER A 116 12.77 -0.41 -15.48
N GLN A 117 13.33 -1.61 -15.48
CA GLN A 117 14.30 -2.07 -16.47
C GLN A 117 13.65 -2.98 -17.51
N ASN A 118 12.44 -3.44 -17.27
CA ASN A 118 11.68 -4.29 -18.18
C ASN A 118 10.62 -3.45 -18.92
N PRO A 119 10.74 -3.28 -20.27
CA PRO A 119 9.76 -2.53 -21.04
C PRO A 119 8.36 -3.16 -21.04
N ASP A 120 8.25 -4.46 -20.75
CA ASP A 120 6.98 -5.19 -20.73
C ASP A 120 6.22 -5.02 -19.40
N THR A 121 6.87 -4.53 -18.34
CA THR A 121 6.16 -4.18 -17.10
C THR A 121 5.20 -3.03 -17.38
N SER A 122 3.90 -3.26 -17.17
CA SER A 122 2.86 -2.26 -17.47
C SER A 122 2.94 -1.04 -16.55
N PHE A 123 2.41 0.10 -16.99
CA PHE A 123 2.26 1.26 -16.11
C PHE A 123 1.28 0.97 -14.96
N GLU A 124 0.29 0.15 -15.20
CA GLU A 124 -0.69 -0.27 -14.18
C GLU A 124 0.01 -1.07 -13.08
N GLU A 125 0.90 -2.01 -13.44
CA GLU A 125 1.72 -2.76 -12.48
C GLU A 125 2.66 -1.81 -11.70
N LEU A 126 3.33 -0.89 -12.40
CA LEU A 126 4.23 0.09 -11.78
C LEU A 126 3.51 1.09 -10.86
N ALA A 127 2.26 1.45 -11.16
CA ALA A 127 1.43 2.29 -10.27
C ALA A 127 1.09 1.57 -8.95
N MET A 128 1.05 0.23 -8.95
CA MET A 128 0.80 -0.58 -7.76
C MET A 128 2.02 -0.71 -6.83
N VAL A 129 3.19 -0.18 -7.20
CA VAL A 129 4.41 -0.25 -6.37
C VAL A 129 4.24 0.46 -5.02
N GLU A 130 3.57 1.62 -4.99
CA GLU A 130 3.34 2.35 -3.74
C GLU A 130 2.61 1.48 -2.71
N PRO A 131 1.39 0.98 -2.97
CA PRO A 131 0.69 0.13 -2.01
C PRO A 131 1.39 -1.24 -1.78
N ALA A 132 2.08 -1.78 -2.78
CA ALA A 132 2.87 -3.00 -2.62
C ALA A 132 4.02 -2.82 -1.62
N CYS A 133 4.66 -1.64 -1.63
CA CYS A 133 5.72 -1.30 -0.67
C CYS A 133 5.18 -1.12 0.75
N VAL A 134 3.96 -0.61 0.94
CA VAL A 134 3.32 -0.55 2.27
C VAL A 134 3.13 -1.97 2.82
N ALA A 135 2.59 -2.87 2.01
CA ALA A 135 2.43 -4.28 2.39
C ALA A 135 3.77 -4.99 2.63
N GLN A 136 4.79 -4.72 1.79
CA GLN A 136 6.14 -5.24 1.95
C GLN A 136 6.77 -4.77 3.27
N HIS A 137 6.71 -3.47 3.55
CA HIS A 137 7.24 -2.89 4.78
C HIS A 137 6.68 -3.57 6.02
N ALA A 138 5.35 -3.75 6.05
CA ALA A 138 4.67 -4.46 7.13
C ALA A 138 5.17 -5.90 7.26
N MET A 139 5.14 -6.66 6.16
CA MET A 139 5.40 -8.10 6.20
C MET A 139 6.89 -8.45 6.32
N LEU A 140 7.77 -7.80 5.53
CA LEU A 140 9.17 -8.22 5.49
C LEU A 140 10.05 -7.48 6.50
N ARG A 141 9.68 -6.27 6.88
CA ARG A 141 10.54 -5.45 7.74
C ARG A 141 10.06 -5.33 9.18
N ARG A 142 8.74 -5.33 9.40
CA ARG A 142 8.17 -5.01 10.71
C ARG A 142 7.51 -6.19 11.41
N SER A 143 7.16 -7.26 10.70
CA SER A 143 6.46 -8.41 11.29
C SER A 143 7.38 -9.41 11.98
N GLY A 144 8.68 -9.38 11.70
CA GLY A 144 9.59 -10.45 12.11
C GLY A 144 9.40 -11.74 11.28
N MET A 145 8.96 -11.62 10.01
CA MET A 145 8.69 -12.72 9.10
C MET A 145 9.89 -13.68 8.98
N TYR A 146 9.62 -14.97 9.00
CA TYR A 146 10.59 -16.04 8.78
C TYR A 146 9.95 -17.20 7.99
N ALA A 147 10.78 -18.01 7.35
CA ALA A 147 10.31 -19.15 6.57
C ALA A 147 9.62 -20.20 7.46
N GLY A 148 8.45 -20.64 7.08
CA GLY A 148 7.61 -21.57 7.84
C GLY A 148 6.63 -20.90 8.82
N ALA A 149 6.63 -19.55 8.93
CA ALA A 149 5.69 -18.85 9.81
C ALA A 149 4.22 -19.05 9.38
N ASN A 150 3.32 -19.15 10.36
CA ASN A 150 1.88 -19.10 10.16
C ASN A 150 1.42 -17.64 10.19
N VAL A 151 0.85 -17.16 9.10
CA VAL A 151 0.47 -15.74 8.91
C VAL A 151 -1.04 -15.61 8.82
N LEU A 152 -1.61 -14.79 9.70
CA LEU A 152 -3.02 -14.45 9.74
C LEU A 152 -3.20 -13.01 9.24
N ILE A 153 -4.06 -12.79 8.24
CA ILE A 153 -4.24 -11.48 7.61
C ILE A 153 -5.69 -11.05 7.75
N PHE A 154 -5.93 -9.96 8.48
CA PHE A 154 -7.24 -9.31 8.58
C PHE A 154 -7.40 -8.24 7.50
N GLY A 155 -8.45 -8.39 6.70
CA GLY A 155 -8.78 -7.59 5.53
C GLY A 155 -8.30 -8.24 4.23
N ALA A 156 -9.25 -8.71 3.42
CA ALA A 156 -9.00 -9.31 2.11
C ALA A 156 -9.13 -8.29 0.96
N GLY A 157 -8.75 -7.03 1.22
CA GLY A 157 -8.60 -5.99 0.22
C GLY A 157 -7.24 -6.03 -0.48
N PRO A 158 -6.92 -5.03 -1.35
CA PRO A 158 -5.68 -5.01 -2.13
C PRO A 158 -4.43 -5.14 -1.26
N ILE A 159 -4.33 -4.37 -0.17
CA ILE A 159 -3.17 -4.39 0.74
C ILE A 159 -3.02 -5.76 1.41
N GLY A 160 -4.14 -6.39 1.84
CA GLY A 160 -4.10 -7.72 2.44
C GLY A 160 -3.62 -8.79 1.47
N ILE A 161 -4.10 -8.78 0.21
CA ILE A 161 -3.62 -9.71 -0.83
C ILE A 161 -2.14 -9.50 -1.14
N MET A 162 -1.67 -8.24 -1.23
CA MET A 162 -0.25 -7.93 -1.42
C MET A 162 0.59 -8.42 -0.23
N ALA A 163 0.10 -8.24 1.01
CA ALA A 163 0.76 -8.75 2.22
C ALA A 163 0.85 -10.29 2.20
N ALA A 164 -0.21 -10.97 1.77
CA ALA A 164 -0.22 -12.43 1.61
C ALA A 164 0.79 -12.89 0.54
N ARG A 165 0.89 -12.17 -0.59
CA ARG A 165 1.89 -12.43 -1.65
C ARG A 165 3.31 -12.26 -1.13
N TRP A 166 3.60 -11.18 -0.40
CA TRP A 166 4.91 -10.98 0.22
C TRP A 166 5.22 -12.05 1.27
N ALA A 167 4.27 -12.42 2.10
CA ALA A 167 4.43 -13.52 3.07
C ALA A 167 4.75 -14.85 2.37
N LYS A 168 4.04 -15.17 1.27
CA LYS A 168 4.29 -16.36 0.47
C LYS A 168 5.69 -16.37 -0.15
N LEU A 169 6.13 -15.25 -0.72
CA LEU A 169 7.48 -15.09 -1.27
C LEU A 169 8.56 -15.21 -0.20
N ALA A 170 8.29 -14.76 1.03
CA ALA A 170 9.20 -14.91 2.17
C ALA A 170 9.17 -16.32 2.78
N GLY A 171 8.39 -17.24 2.23
CA GLY A 171 8.37 -18.63 2.66
C GLY A 171 7.42 -18.91 3.83
N ALA A 172 6.32 -18.18 3.98
CA ALA A 172 5.27 -18.51 4.95
C ALA A 172 4.86 -19.99 4.84
N GLY A 173 4.71 -20.67 5.98
CA GLY A 173 4.25 -22.05 6.02
C GLY A 173 2.77 -22.17 5.68
N HIS A 174 1.96 -21.31 6.31
CA HIS A 174 0.53 -21.21 6.06
C HIS A 174 0.11 -19.74 6.10
N ILE A 175 -0.88 -19.41 5.27
CA ILE A 175 -1.50 -18.09 5.23
C ILE A 175 -3.01 -18.27 5.32
N LEU A 176 -3.65 -17.59 6.27
CA LEU A 176 -5.11 -17.52 6.37
C LEU A 176 -5.53 -16.06 6.32
N MET A 177 -6.44 -15.73 5.42
CA MET A 177 -7.05 -14.41 5.33
C MET A 177 -8.38 -14.38 6.06
N VAL A 178 -8.72 -13.26 6.64
CA VAL A 178 -9.95 -13.06 7.42
C VAL A 178 -10.65 -11.80 6.94
N ASP A 179 -11.91 -11.91 6.61
CA ASP A 179 -12.75 -10.75 6.34
C ASP A 179 -14.15 -10.95 6.98
N VAL A 180 -14.98 -9.92 6.97
CA VAL A 180 -16.37 -9.97 7.46
C VAL A 180 -17.37 -10.11 6.31
N LEU A 181 -16.91 -9.98 5.07
CA LEU A 181 -17.74 -10.02 3.85
C LEU A 181 -17.41 -11.28 3.04
N ASP A 182 -18.42 -12.09 2.74
CA ASP A 182 -18.25 -13.33 1.97
C ASP A 182 -17.66 -13.06 0.58
N GLU A 183 -18.00 -11.94 -0.04
CA GLU A 183 -17.42 -11.53 -1.32
C GLU A 183 -15.90 -11.28 -1.25
N LYS A 184 -15.40 -10.78 -0.12
CA LYS A 184 -13.96 -10.58 0.12
C LYS A 184 -13.25 -11.90 0.43
N VAL A 185 -13.92 -12.80 1.13
CA VAL A 185 -13.44 -14.19 1.31
C VAL A 185 -13.28 -14.86 -0.05
N ALA A 186 -14.34 -14.86 -0.89
CA ALA A 186 -14.28 -15.42 -2.24
C ALA A 186 -13.21 -14.73 -3.12
N PHE A 187 -12.99 -13.43 -2.94
CA PHE A 187 -11.93 -12.71 -3.63
C PHE A 187 -10.54 -13.21 -3.22
N ALA A 188 -10.28 -13.42 -1.92
CA ALA A 188 -9.01 -14.00 -1.46
C ALA A 188 -8.78 -15.40 -2.00
N GLU A 189 -9.81 -16.25 -2.00
CA GLU A 189 -9.76 -17.63 -2.55
C GLU A 189 -9.46 -17.63 -4.05
N LYS A 190 -10.08 -16.72 -4.80
CA LYS A 190 -9.79 -16.53 -6.25
C LYS A 190 -8.31 -16.19 -6.49
N HIS A 191 -7.66 -15.52 -5.54
CA HIS A 191 -6.22 -15.17 -5.61
C HIS A 191 -5.30 -16.24 -4.98
N GLY A 192 -5.85 -17.42 -4.65
CA GLY A 192 -5.09 -18.59 -4.21
C GLY A 192 -4.71 -18.59 -2.73
N PHE A 193 -5.49 -17.90 -1.89
CA PHE A 193 -5.32 -17.89 -0.44
C PHE A 193 -6.52 -18.50 0.26
N SER A 194 -6.27 -19.29 1.30
CA SER A 194 -7.33 -19.72 2.21
C SER A 194 -7.92 -18.52 2.95
N ALA A 195 -9.23 -18.46 3.06
CA ALA A 195 -9.89 -17.34 3.72
C ALA A 195 -11.11 -17.80 4.52
N VAL A 196 -11.49 -17.02 5.54
CA VAL A 196 -12.68 -17.27 6.36
C VAL A 196 -13.42 -15.97 6.66
N ASN A 197 -14.75 -16.08 6.77
CA ASN A 197 -15.59 -15.00 7.28
C ASN A 197 -15.66 -15.08 8.81
N SER A 198 -15.10 -14.08 9.51
CA SER A 198 -15.04 -14.08 10.97
C SER A 198 -16.39 -13.86 11.67
N THR A 199 -17.43 -13.49 10.93
CA THR A 199 -18.78 -13.32 11.48
C THR A 199 -19.58 -14.61 11.48
N SER A 200 -19.16 -15.61 10.70
CA SER A 200 -19.87 -16.88 10.49
C SER A 200 -19.18 -18.09 11.11
N CYS A 201 -18.05 -17.91 11.82
CA CYS A 201 -17.29 -19.01 12.44
C CYS A 201 -16.69 -18.64 13.79
N ASP A 202 -16.30 -19.66 14.57
CA ASP A 202 -15.35 -19.49 15.66
C ASP A 202 -13.96 -19.28 15.07
N LEU A 203 -13.50 -18.02 15.11
CA LEU A 203 -12.27 -17.63 14.42
C LEU A 203 -11.03 -18.32 15.01
N GLU A 204 -10.93 -18.48 16.34
CA GLU A 204 -9.78 -19.17 16.95
C GLU A 204 -9.74 -20.62 16.49
N GLN A 205 -10.88 -21.30 16.45
CA GLN A 205 -10.97 -22.67 15.96
C GLN A 205 -10.60 -22.76 14.47
N ALA A 206 -11.06 -21.84 13.63
CA ALA A 206 -10.72 -21.77 12.21
C ALA A 206 -9.20 -21.56 12.00
N VAL A 207 -8.58 -20.65 12.76
CA VAL A 207 -7.13 -20.42 12.75
C VAL A 207 -6.36 -21.67 13.13
N ARG A 208 -6.76 -22.35 14.22
CA ARG A 208 -6.12 -23.61 14.63
C ARG A 208 -6.27 -24.71 13.58
N ALA A 209 -7.42 -24.82 12.97
CA ALA A 209 -7.65 -25.79 11.87
C ALA A 209 -6.72 -25.52 10.68
N ALA A 210 -6.58 -24.25 10.28
CA ALA A 210 -5.72 -23.84 9.17
C ALA A 210 -4.22 -24.03 9.48
N PHE A 211 -3.80 -23.93 10.75
CA PHE A 211 -2.40 -23.95 11.17
C PHE A 211 -2.00 -25.22 11.95
N GLY A 212 -2.69 -26.33 11.71
CA GLY A 212 -2.35 -27.62 12.31
C GLY A 212 -2.43 -27.64 13.83
N GLY A 213 -3.46 -27.03 14.42
CA GLY A 213 -3.71 -26.92 15.85
C GLY A 213 -3.02 -25.74 16.55
N LYS A 214 -2.23 -24.94 15.81
CA LYS A 214 -1.47 -23.81 16.35
C LYS A 214 -2.21 -22.49 16.13
N LEU A 215 -1.79 -21.44 16.86
CA LEU A 215 -2.15 -20.04 16.56
C LEU A 215 -1.14 -19.42 15.59
N ALA A 216 -1.43 -18.21 15.11
CA ALA A 216 -0.58 -17.49 14.19
C ALA A 216 0.75 -17.04 14.84
N ASP A 217 1.84 -17.08 14.11
CA ASP A 217 3.11 -16.44 14.46
C ASP A 217 3.03 -14.93 14.28
N ILE A 218 2.36 -14.52 13.20
CA ILE A 218 2.23 -13.13 12.76
C ILE A 218 0.76 -12.87 12.41
N ALA A 219 0.21 -11.77 12.93
CA ALA A 219 -1.05 -11.21 12.45
C ALA A 219 -0.80 -9.86 11.75
N PHE A 220 -1.38 -9.70 10.58
CA PHE A 220 -1.45 -8.45 9.84
C PHE A 220 -2.86 -7.88 10.01
N GLU A 221 -2.98 -6.71 10.64
CA GLU A 221 -4.24 -5.99 10.81
C GLU A 221 -4.31 -4.86 9.78
N GLY A 222 -5.03 -5.09 8.68
CA GLY A 222 -5.16 -4.16 7.55
C GLY A 222 -6.50 -3.42 7.47
N THR A 223 -7.37 -3.60 8.46
CA THR A 223 -8.74 -3.08 8.40
C THR A 223 -8.94 -1.76 9.14
N GLY A 224 -8.20 -1.53 10.22
CA GLY A 224 -8.38 -0.40 11.14
C GLY A 224 -9.58 -0.51 12.08
N PHE A 225 -10.25 -1.68 12.13
CA PHE A 225 -11.35 -1.92 13.08
C PHE A 225 -10.85 -2.52 14.39
N GLY A 226 -11.33 -1.97 15.52
CA GLY A 226 -10.96 -2.47 16.84
C GLY A 226 -11.31 -3.94 17.08
N SER A 227 -12.35 -4.48 16.43
CA SER A 227 -12.70 -5.90 16.45
C SER A 227 -11.61 -6.77 15.81
N ALA A 228 -11.05 -6.34 14.68
CA ALA A 228 -9.98 -7.06 14.01
C ALA A 228 -8.69 -7.07 14.84
N LEU A 229 -8.35 -5.95 15.49
CA LEU A 229 -7.23 -5.90 16.43
C LEU A 229 -7.44 -6.84 17.62
N ASN A 230 -8.60 -6.83 18.24
CA ASN A 230 -8.91 -7.74 19.35
C ASN A 230 -8.84 -9.22 18.92
N ASN A 231 -9.39 -9.55 17.76
CA ASN A 231 -9.27 -10.88 17.17
C ASN A 231 -7.82 -11.28 16.87
N SER A 232 -6.99 -10.33 16.41
CA SER A 232 -5.55 -10.56 16.22
C SER A 232 -4.87 -10.95 17.53
N ILE A 233 -5.18 -10.26 18.65
CA ILE A 233 -4.64 -10.57 20.00
C ILE A 233 -5.06 -11.98 20.44
N ASP A 234 -6.28 -12.38 20.12
CA ASP A 234 -6.78 -13.70 20.49
C ASP A 234 -6.09 -14.81 19.68
N CYS A 235 -5.89 -14.59 18.39
CA CYS A 235 -5.44 -15.61 17.43
C CYS A 235 -3.91 -15.71 17.25
N VAL A 236 -3.12 -14.82 17.85
CA VAL A 236 -1.65 -14.88 17.82
C VAL A 236 -1.11 -15.69 19.00
N LYS A 237 -0.09 -16.52 18.75
CA LYS A 237 0.59 -17.34 19.78
C LYS A 237 1.39 -16.49 20.78
N ALA A 238 1.92 -17.10 21.85
CA ALA A 238 2.91 -16.44 22.71
C ALA A 238 4.17 -16.05 21.91
N PHE A 239 4.73 -14.88 22.22
CA PHE A 239 5.86 -14.24 21.52
C PHE A 239 5.56 -13.89 20.03
N GLY A 240 4.29 -13.88 19.63
CA GLY A 240 3.91 -13.55 18.28
C GLY A 240 3.83 -12.03 18.05
N THR A 241 3.76 -11.64 16.79
CA THR A 241 3.77 -10.25 16.36
C THR A 241 2.45 -9.86 15.71
N ILE A 242 1.93 -8.68 16.03
CA ILE A 242 0.81 -8.04 15.35
C ILE A 242 1.34 -6.80 14.65
N VAL A 243 1.16 -6.68 13.32
CA VAL A 243 1.45 -5.47 12.57
C VAL A 243 0.15 -4.74 12.24
N MET A 244 0.03 -3.51 12.71
CA MET A 244 -1.15 -2.66 12.55
C MET A 244 -0.93 -1.70 11.38
N VAL A 245 -1.68 -1.88 10.31
CA VAL A 245 -1.56 -1.15 9.04
C VAL A 245 -2.82 -0.34 8.72
N GLY A 246 -3.98 -0.87 9.10
CA GLY A 246 -5.27 -0.22 8.86
C GLY A 246 -5.37 1.10 9.61
N ASN A 247 -5.76 2.19 8.90
CA ASN A 247 -6.08 3.44 9.55
C ASN A 247 -7.32 3.25 10.45
N PRO A 248 -7.31 3.78 11.69
CA PRO A 248 -8.44 3.60 12.60
C PRO A 248 -9.74 4.13 12.00
N ALA A 249 -10.76 3.27 11.93
CA ALA A 249 -12.11 3.64 11.49
C ALA A 249 -12.92 4.34 12.61
N GLY A 250 -12.41 4.30 13.84
CA GLY A 250 -12.99 4.90 15.04
C GLY A 250 -12.19 4.53 16.26
N ASP A 251 -12.72 4.83 17.45
CA ASP A 251 -12.07 4.49 18.71
C ASP A 251 -11.92 2.97 18.86
N THR A 252 -10.74 2.54 19.29
CA THR A 252 -10.42 1.12 19.53
C THR A 252 -10.35 0.85 21.01
N THR A 253 -11.22 -0.03 21.51
CA THR A 253 -11.17 -0.50 22.89
C THR A 253 -10.50 -1.86 22.96
N ILE A 254 -9.38 -1.95 23.68
CA ILE A 254 -8.77 -3.22 24.09
C ILE A 254 -9.36 -3.57 25.46
N ASN A 255 -10.17 -4.61 25.54
CA ASN A 255 -10.80 -4.98 26.80
C ASN A 255 -9.80 -5.67 27.77
N LYS A 256 -10.23 -5.85 29.04
CA LYS A 256 -9.37 -6.44 30.08
C LYS A 256 -8.82 -7.82 29.69
N GLY A 257 -9.60 -8.62 28.97
CA GLY A 257 -9.19 -9.96 28.51
C GLY A 257 -8.06 -9.89 27.50
N GLN A 258 -8.20 -9.09 26.45
CA GLN A 258 -7.17 -8.89 25.43
C GLN A 258 -5.93 -8.22 26.01
N HIS A 259 -6.09 -7.20 26.88
CA HIS A 259 -4.94 -6.60 27.58
C HIS A 259 -4.16 -7.63 28.36
N SER A 260 -4.85 -8.52 29.12
CA SER A 260 -4.20 -9.62 29.85
C SER A 260 -3.47 -10.60 28.89
N LYS A 261 -4.02 -10.86 27.70
CA LYS A 261 -3.38 -11.74 26.70
C LYS A 261 -2.11 -11.09 26.13
N ILE A 262 -2.10 -9.78 25.87
CA ILE A 262 -0.89 -9.05 25.44
C ILE A 262 0.24 -9.28 26.44
N LEU A 263 -0.03 -9.08 27.73
CA LEU A 263 0.97 -9.30 28.81
C LEU A 263 1.41 -10.77 28.92
N ARG A 264 0.45 -11.69 29.00
CA ARG A 264 0.74 -13.11 29.29
C ARG A 264 1.33 -13.86 28.10
N LYS A 265 1.09 -13.39 26.87
CA LYS A 265 1.69 -13.94 25.67
C LYS A 265 2.95 -13.17 25.25
N GLU A 266 3.34 -12.10 25.95
CA GLU A 266 4.47 -11.21 25.58
C GLU A 266 4.40 -10.81 24.10
N LEU A 267 3.23 -10.31 23.65
CA LEU A 267 3.01 -9.96 22.25
C LEU A 267 3.77 -8.69 21.85
N THR A 268 4.29 -8.69 20.64
CA THR A 268 4.81 -7.49 19.98
C THR A 268 3.71 -6.85 19.13
N LEU A 269 3.40 -5.56 19.36
CA LEU A 269 2.48 -4.78 18.56
C LEU A 269 3.27 -3.69 17.82
N ASN A 270 3.33 -3.76 16.50
CA ASN A 270 4.07 -2.83 15.66
C ASN A 270 3.12 -1.99 14.81
N GLY A 271 3.14 -0.67 14.98
CA GLY A 271 2.50 0.26 14.05
C GLY A 271 3.29 0.37 12.75
N ILE A 272 2.57 0.49 11.65
CA ILE A 272 3.12 0.66 10.31
C ILE A 272 2.66 1.99 9.74
N TRP A 273 3.59 2.78 9.27
CA TRP A 273 3.29 4.01 8.57
C TRP A 273 4.05 4.10 7.27
N ASN A 274 3.30 4.11 6.13
CA ASN A 274 3.87 4.21 4.81
C ASN A 274 4.83 3.03 4.49
N SER A 275 5.86 3.30 3.68
CA SER A 275 6.91 2.37 3.27
C SER A 275 8.29 3.00 3.49
N HIS A 276 9.35 2.21 3.43
CA HIS A 276 10.71 2.72 3.58
C HIS A 276 11.35 2.99 2.22
N PHE A 277 11.67 4.25 1.97
CA PHE A 277 12.48 4.69 0.83
C PHE A 277 13.79 5.29 1.35
N SER A 278 14.90 5.00 0.71
CA SER A 278 16.21 5.48 1.15
C SER A 278 17.17 5.66 -0.02
N ASN A 279 18.32 6.27 0.23
CA ASN A 279 19.40 6.40 -0.74
C ASN A 279 20.14 5.08 -0.98
N SER A 280 19.83 4.01 -0.25
CA SER A 280 20.45 2.71 -0.46
C SER A 280 20.18 2.21 -1.90
N PRO A 281 21.14 1.60 -2.57
CA PRO A 281 20.94 0.96 -3.86
C PRO A 281 19.82 -0.09 -3.85
N ILE A 282 19.63 -0.76 -2.69
CA ILE A 282 18.54 -1.70 -2.46
C ILE A 282 17.65 -1.14 -1.35
N ASN A 283 16.45 -0.79 -1.68
CA ASN A 283 15.40 -0.37 -0.75
C ASN A 283 14.08 -1.05 -1.13
N GLU A 284 13.02 -0.86 -0.35
CA GLU A 284 11.74 -1.53 -0.57
C GLU A 284 11.18 -1.24 -1.97
N TRP A 285 11.25 -0.01 -2.44
CA TRP A 285 10.73 0.41 -3.74
C TRP A 285 11.52 -0.22 -4.91
N ARG A 286 12.85 -0.15 -4.86
CA ARG A 286 13.71 -0.75 -5.89
C ARG A 286 13.54 -2.26 -5.93
N TYR A 287 13.46 -2.89 -4.76
CA TYR A 287 13.22 -4.32 -4.67
C TYR A 287 11.85 -4.71 -5.23
N THR A 288 10.79 -3.93 -4.92
CA THR A 288 9.44 -4.20 -5.45
C THR A 288 9.40 -4.09 -6.97
N VAL A 289 9.98 -3.03 -7.55
CA VAL A 289 10.06 -2.87 -9.02
C VAL A 289 10.86 -4.03 -9.64
N ASP A 290 12.01 -4.41 -9.05
CA ASP A 290 12.82 -5.53 -9.53
C ASP A 290 12.04 -6.87 -9.50
N MET A 291 11.23 -7.10 -8.48
CA MET A 291 10.38 -8.28 -8.39
C MET A 291 9.25 -8.27 -9.42
N MET A 292 8.66 -7.11 -9.72
CA MET A 292 7.67 -6.95 -10.77
C MET A 292 8.30 -7.12 -12.16
N ASP A 293 9.44 -6.49 -12.42
CA ASP A 293 10.19 -6.60 -13.68
C ASP A 293 10.60 -8.05 -13.99
N LYS A 294 10.85 -8.86 -12.96
CA LYS A 294 11.16 -10.30 -13.08
C LYS A 294 9.92 -11.19 -13.15
N GLY A 295 8.72 -10.64 -13.03
CA GLY A 295 7.48 -11.42 -12.99
C GLY A 295 7.34 -12.30 -11.73
N LEU A 296 8.01 -11.96 -10.64
CA LEU A 296 7.97 -12.68 -9.37
C LEU A 296 6.93 -12.12 -8.39
N PHE A 297 6.50 -10.88 -8.59
CA PHE A 297 5.44 -10.23 -7.83
C PHE A 297 4.50 -9.52 -8.81
N HIS A 298 3.20 -9.72 -8.67
CA HIS A 298 2.19 -9.14 -9.55
C HIS A 298 1.06 -8.52 -8.74
N CYS A 299 0.52 -7.41 -9.23
CA CYS A 299 -0.60 -6.70 -8.62
C CYS A 299 -1.66 -6.23 -9.60
N GLU A 300 -1.40 -6.27 -10.90
CA GLU A 300 -2.33 -5.79 -11.93
C GLU A 300 -3.66 -6.55 -11.93
N ASP A 301 -3.66 -7.81 -11.51
CA ASP A 301 -4.86 -8.65 -11.35
C ASP A 301 -5.80 -8.18 -10.20
N LEU A 302 -5.34 -7.26 -9.35
CA LEU A 302 -6.15 -6.61 -8.32
C LEU A 302 -6.92 -5.39 -8.85
N ILE A 303 -6.61 -4.93 -10.06
CA ILE A 303 -7.28 -3.79 -10.70
C ILE A 303 -8.62 -4.27 -11.26
N SER A 304 -9.69 -3.92 -10.56
CA SER A 304 -11.05 -4.33 -10.91
C SER A 304 -11.74 -3.35 -11.85
N GLN A 305 -11.33 -2.09 -11.86
CA GLN A 305 -11.90 -1.03 -12.67
C GLN A 305 -10.80 -0.16 -13.28
N ARG A 306 -10.95 0.14 -14.57
CA ARG A 306 -10.08 1.04 -15.33
C ARG A 306 -10.91 2.16 -15.92
N THR A 307 -10.36 3.37 -15.95
CA THR A 307 -11.02 4.55 -16.49
C THR A 307 -10.02 5.59 -16.99
N ASP A 308 -10.44 6.48 -17.83
CA ASP A 308 -9.75 7.72 -18.17
C ASP A 308 -9.98 8.81 -17.11
N LEU A 309 -9.45 10.02 -17.32
CA LEU A 309 -9.62 11.15 -16.40
C LEU A 309 -11.07 11.64 -16.36
N ASP A 310 -11.80 11.58 -17.47
CA ASP A 310 -13.17 12.07 -17.53
C ASP A 310 -14.13 11.17 -16.78
N GLY A 311 -13.92 9.85 -16.84
CA GLY A 311 -14.70 8.84 -16.13
C GLY A 311 -14.35 8.70 -14.65
N LEU A 312 -13.14 9.11 -14.23
CA LEU A 312 -12.61 8.87 -12.88
C LEU A 312 -13.50 9.44 -11.76
N PRO A 313 -14.00 10.69 -11.82
CA PRO A 313 -14.86 11.25 -10.76
C PRO A 313 -16.16 10.45 -10.59
N GLY A 314 -16.78 10.05 -11.70
CA GLY A 314 -18.02 9.26 -11.69
C GLY A 314 -17.79 7.87 -11.07
N LEU A 315 -16.69 7.21 -11.43
CA LEU A 315 -16.36 5.89 -10.89
C LEU A 315 -16.03 5.94 -9.39
N ILE A 316 -15.34 6.98 -8.93
CA ILE A 316 -15.07 7.20 -7.50
C ILE A 316 -16.40 7.38 -6.74
N ASP A 317 -17.34 8.15 -7.29
CA ASP A 317 -18.66 8.36 -6.69
C ASP A 317 -19.51 7.08 -6.67
N ASP A 318 -19.42 6.24 -7.71
CA ASP A 318 -20.09 4.94 -7.78
C ASP A 318 -19.59 3.98 -6.68
N VAL A 319 -18.27 3.93 -6.46
CA VAL A 319 -17.69 3.10 -5.40
C VAL A 319 -18.06 3.62 -4.01
N LYS A 320 -18.00 4.93 -3.79
CA LYS A 320 -18.44 5.55 -2.53
C LYS A 320 -19.87 5.19 -2.17
N ASN A 321 -20.76 5.19 -3.16
CA ASN A 321 -22.18 4.92 -2.98
C ASN A 321 -22.54 3.43 -3.10
N HIS A 322 -21.54 2.53 -3.11
CA HIS A 322 -21.70 1.07 -3.22
C HIS A 322 -22.48 0.62 -4.47
N ARG A 323 -22.44 1.43 -5.55
CA ARG A 323 -23.05 1.07 -6.84
C ARG A 323 -22.16 0.11 -7.66
N VAL A 324 -20.86 0.16 -7.42
CA VAL A 324 -19.87 -0.73 -8.03
C VAL A 324 -19.00 -1.33 -6.94
N ASN A 325 -18.86 -2.65 -6.94
CA ASN A 325 -17.88 -3.32 -6.09
C ASN A 325 -16.50 -3.22 -6.73
N SER A 326 -15.54 -2.70 -5.99
CA SER A 326 -14.19 -2.48 -6.48
C SER A 326 -13.13 -2.97 -5.49
N CYS A 327 -12.06 -3.56 -6.02
CA CYS A 327 -10.85 -3.84 -5.28
C CYS A 327 -9.85 -2.68 -5.44
N LYS A 328 -9.41 -2.41 -6.66
CA LYS A 328 -8.58 -1.26 -7.02
C LYS A 328 -9.16 -0.58 -8.26
N ILE A 329 -9.32 0.73 -8.20
CA ILE A 329 -9.62 1.58 -9.35
C ILE A 329 -8.29 2.11 -9.89
N MET A 330 -8.15 2.13 -11.21
CA MET A 330 -6.98 2.65 -11.89
C MET A 330 -7.39 3.66 -12.97
N PHE A 331 -6.87 4.88 -12.86
CA PHE A 331 -6.78 5.77 -13.99
C PHE A 331 -5.70 5.25 -14.93
N VAL A 332 -6.01 5.13 -16.21
CA VAL A 332 -5.06 4.72 -17.25
C VAL A 332 -4.94 5.86 -18.25
N GLY A 333 -3.73 6.36 -18.40
CA GLY A 333 -3.41 7.41 -19.37
C GLY A 333 -3.52 6.90 -20.79
N ASP A 334 -3.60 7.82 -21.75
CA ASP A 334 -3.66 7.49 -23.18
C ASP A 334 -2.45 6.63 -23.59
N LYS A 335 -2.74 5.54 -24.30
CA LYS A 335 -1.70 4.76 -24.98
C LYS A 335 -1.17 5.60 -26.14
N GLU A 336 0.15 5.64 -26.30
CA GLU A 336 0.79 6.21 -27.48
C GLU A 336 0.35 5.53 -28.77
#